data_1d71288a3bbc12e8c46b06ef7ba47b74
#
_entry.id   1d71288a3bbc12e8c46b06ef7ba47b74
#
_cell.length_a   1.000
_cell.length_b   1.000
_cell.length_c   1.000
_cell.angle_alpha   90.00
_cell.angle_beta   90.00
_cell.angle_gamma   90.00
#
_symmetry.space_group_name_H-M   'P 1'
#
loop_
_entity.id
_entity.type
_entity.pdbx_description
1 polymer ?
#
loop_
_entity_poly.entity_id
_entity_poly.type
_entity_poly.pdbx_seq_one_letter_code
_entity_poly.pdbx_strand_id
1 'polypeptide(L)'
;TRGRQYDYEVVSRMLLEIGWSYLGYTSWLDMQVLDWMKQDPDIRKDRIIVSGFSLGTEPLMVLGVLDPSIYAFVYNDFLCQTQERAIVMTKPTEKGYRPFPNSIRHLIPGFWHYFNFPDLVAALAPRPLILTEGGLDRDLELVRKAYSLSGHPENVEIHHYEKYADPALRHFVSVLPEGLDRDTYFQMVNVDGTNHYFKNEFIFKWLDQLFLDL
;
A
#
# COMPACT_ATOMS: atom_id res chain seq x y z
N THR A 1 7.30 -7.73 25.07
CA THR A 1 6.38 -8.81 25.40
C THR A 1 6.32 -9.78 24.23
N ARG A 2 7.03 -10.90 24.31
CA ARG A 2 6.83 -12.05 23.43
C ARG A 2 5.49 -12.67 23.83
N GLY A 3 4.39 -12.03 23.43
CA GLY A 3 3.06 -12.45 23.75
C GLY A 3 2.36 -12.90 22.52
N ARG A 4 1.70 -14.01 22.62
CA ARG A 4 0.61 -14.57 21.83
C ARG A 4 0.49 -13.99 20.42
N GLN A 5 0.74 -14.81 19.45
CA GLN A 5 0.37 -14.55 18.05
C GLN A 5 -1.10 -14.13 18.04
N TYR A 6 -1.36 -12.86 17.73
CA TYR A 6 -2.74 -12.37 17.62
C TYR A 6 -3.42 -13.17 16.51
N ASP A 7 -4.52 -13.79 16.83
CA ASP A 7 -5.37 -14.42 15.84
C ASP A 7 -6.15 -13.33 15.11
N TYR A 8 -5.51 -12.73 14.10
CA TYR A 8 -6.12 -11.71 13.27
C TYR A 8 -7.41 -12.18 12.61
N GLU A 9 -7.54 -13.47 12.37
CA GLU A 9 -8.73 -14.04 11.76
C GLU A 9 -9.93 -13.92 12.71
N VAL A 10 -9.76 -14.27 13.98
CA VAL A 10 -10.84 -14.15 14.98
C VAL A 10 -11.25 -12.69 15.14
N VAL A 11 -10.29 -11.77 15.32
CA VAL A 11 -10.58 -10.34 15.47
C VAL A 11 -11.29 -9.80 14.23
N SER A 12 -10.80 -10.16 13.03
CA SER A 12 -11.41 -9.70 11.77
C SER A 12 -12.84 -10.20 11.61
N ARG A 13 -13.12 -11.47 11.97
CA ARG A 13 -14.48 -12.03 11.96
C ARG A 13 -15.40 -11.30 12.93
N MET A 14 -14.94 -11.06 14.15
CA MET A 14 -15.72 -10.31 15.15
C MET A 14 -16.05 -8.88 14.67
N LEU A 15 -15.11 -8.21 14.04
CA LEU A 15 -15.33 -6.89 13.47
C LEU A 15 -16.36 -6.91 12.33
N LEU A 16 -16.28 -7.91 11.45
CA LEU A 16 -17.25 -8.06 10.36
C LEU A 16 -18.68 -8.30 10.89
N GLU A 17 -18.85 -9.05 11.98
CA GLU A 17 -20.17 -9.29 12.60
C GLU A 17 -20.84 -8.01 13.11
N ILE A 18 -20.05 -7.00 13.47
CA ILE A 18 -20.56 -5.68 13.89
C ILE A 18 -20.54 -4.64 12.77
N GLY A 19 -20.32 -5.07 11.52
CA GLY A 19 -20.29 -4.20 10.35
C GLY A 19 -18.99 -3.41 10.14
N TRP A 20 -17.92 -3.81 10.81
CA TRP A 20 -16.58 -3.21 10.68
C TRP A 20 -15.65 -4.12 9.91
N SER A 21 -14.58 -3.54 9.33
CA SER A 21 -13.45 -4.31 8.82
C SER A 21 -12.21 -4.11 9.70
N TYR A 22 -11.28 -5.07 9.65
CA TYR A 22 -10.01 -4.91 10.39
C TYR A 22 -9.23 -3.71 9.87
N LEU A 23 -9.15 -3.51 8.56
CA LEU A 23 -8.50 -2.34 7.97
C LEU A 23 -9.18 -1.03 8.37
N GLY A 24 -10.52 -1.00 8.39
CA GLY A 24 -11.26 0.17 8.87
C GLY A 24 -10.97 0.49 10.33
N TYR A 25 -10.90 -0.54 11.18
CA TYR A 25 -10.58 -0.38 12.60
C TYR A 25 -9.14 0.15 12.82
N THR A 26 -8.15 -0.43 12.14
CA THR A 26 -6.76 0.04 12.25
C THR A 26 -6.59 1.45 11.72
N SER A 27 -7.20 1.78 10.59
CA SER A 27 -7.19 3.14 10.05
C SER A 27 -7.83 4.14 11.03
N TRP A 28 -8.92 3.77 11.68
CA TRP A 28 -9.52 4.61 12.71
C TRP A 28 -8.58 4.83 13.90
N LEU A 29 -7.86 3.81 14.37
CA LEU A 29 -6.86 3.96 15.43
C LEU A 29 -5.74 4.92 15.00
N ASP A 30 -5.24 4.79 13.79
CA ASP A 30 -4.20 5.66 13.26
C ASP A 30 -4.70 7.11 13.11
N MET A 31 -5.98 7.32 12.76
CA MET A 31 -6.60 8.65 12.79
C MET A 31 -6.60 9.27 14.19
N GLN A 32 -6.85 8.48 15.26
CA GLN A 32 -6.76 8.98 16.63
C GLN A 32 -5.35 9.43 17.00
N VAL A 33 -4.32 8.66 16.54
CA VAL A 33 -2.92 9.05 16.72
C VAL A 33 -2.61 10.34 15.97
N LEU A 34 -3.09 10.46 14.73
CA LEU A 34 -2.91 11.66 13.92
C LEU A 34 -3.58 12.88 14.56
N ASP A 35 -4.79 12.74 15.08
CA ASP A 35 -5.50 13.80 15.78
C ASP A 35 -4.76 14.22 17.07
N TRP A 36 -4.20 13.26 17.80
CA TRP A 36 -3.34 13.55 18.94
C TRP A 36 -2.07 14.32 18.55
N MET A 37 -1.38 13.88 17.48
CA MET A 37 -0.19 14.58 16.95
C MET A 37 -0.50 16.02 16.57
N LYS A 38 -1.67 16.29 15.98
CA LYS A 38 -2.10 17.64 15.61
C LYS A 38 -2.37 18.55 16.80
N GLN A 39 -2.56 18.01 17.99
CA GLN A 39 -2.74 18.78 19.22
C GLN A 39 -1.43 19.08 19.93
N ASP A 40 -0.37 18.33 19.63
CA ASP A 40 0.95 18.51 20.25
C ASP A 40 1.62 19.80 19.71
N PRO A 41 2.04 20.73 20.59
CA PRO A 41 2.67 21.98 20.19
C PRO A 41 4.07 21.80 19.60
N ASP A 42 4.72 20.68 19.88
CA ASP A 42 6.08 20.38 19.39
C ASP A 42 6.08 19.75 17.99
N ILE A 43 4.89 19.41 17.45
CA ILE A 43 4.74 18.81 16.13
C ILE A 43 4.33 19.85 15.09
N ARG A 44 5.06 19.89 13.99
CA ARG A 44 4.72 20.69 12.82
C ARG A 44 3.52 20.05 12.07
N LYS A 45 2.34 20.60 12.32
CA LYS A 45 1.06 20.07 11.78
C LYS A 45 0.95 20.16 10.27
N ASP A 46 1.67 21.12 9.66
CA ASP A 46 1.75 21.34 8.23
C ASP A 46 2.76 20.41 7.52
N ARG A 47 3.45 19.54 8.26
CA ARG A 47 4.53 18.68 7.77
C ARG A 47 4.44 17.24 8.28
N ILE A 48 3.25 16.76 8.58
CA ILE A 48 3.06 15.38 9.00
C ILE A 48 3.21 14.47 7.77
N ILE A 49 4.16 13.55 7.86
CA ILE A 49 4.42 12.52 6.85
C ILE A 49 3.96 11.17 7.39
N VAL A 50 3.21 10.43 6.59
CA VAL A 50 2.79 9.07 6.93
C VAL A 50 3.64 8.07 6.14
N SER A 51 4.20 7.11 6.86
CA SER A 51 5.04 6.04 6.29
C SER A 51 4.42 4.69 6.57
N GLY A 52 4.28 3.86 5.54
CA GLY A 52 3.83 2.48 5.64
C GLY A 52 4.81 1.51 5.00
N PHE A 53 5.05 0.38 5.68
CA PHE A 53 5.81 -0.73 5.15
C PHE A 53 4.94 -1.97 5.04
N SER A 54 4.96 -2.61 3.87
CA SER A 54 4.20 -3.83 3.63
C SER A 54 2.72 -3.59 3.99
N LEU A 55 2.19 -4.36 4.91
CA LEU A 55 0.82 -4.22 5.39
C LEU A 55 0.47 -2.83 5.94
N GLY A 56 1.45 -2.08 6.43
CA GLY A 56 1.26 -0.70 6.91
C GLY A 56 0.91 0.29 5.80
N THR A 57 1.08 -0.07 4.53
CA THR A 57 0.65 0.78 3.41
C THR A 57 -0.87 0.85 3.24
N GLU A 58 -1.61 -0.16 3.74
CA GLU A 58 -3.06 -0.19 3.63
C GLU A 58 -3.74 0.90 4.46
N PRO A 59 -3.50 1.03 5.79
CA PRO A 59 -4.03 2.14 6.55
C PRO A 59 -3.49 3.49 6.07
N LEU A 60 -2.24 3.56 5.58
CA LEU A 60 -1.68 4.79 5.00
C LEU A 60 -2.53 5.33 3.86
N MET A 61 -2.94 4.48 2.91
CA MET A 61 -3.79 4.89 1.79
C MET A 61 -5.13 5.44 2.27
N VAL A 62 -5.75 4.75 3.23
CA VAL A 62 -7.04 5.15 3.80
C VAL A 62 -6.93 6.48 4.53
N LEU A 63 -5.91 6.63 5.39
CA LEU A 63 -5.61 7.91 6.07
C LEU A 63 -5.41 9.03 5.07
N GLY A 64 -4.61 8.77 4.04
CA GLY A 64 -4.30 9.78 3.03
C GLY A 64 -5.54 10.30 2.30
N VAL A 65 -6.50 9.43 2.01
CA VAL A 65 -7.77 9.83 1.37
C VAL A 65 -8.68 10.57 2.34
N LEU A 66 -8.73 10.14 3.61
CA LEU A 66 -9.64 10.69 4.61
C LEU A 66 -9.14 11.99 5.25
N ASP A 67 -7.81 12.19 5.31
CA ASP A 67 -7.22 13.36 5.94
C ASP A 67 -6.36 14.18 4.96
N PRO A 68 -6.90 15.31 4.45
CA PRO A 68 -6.18 16.16 3.51
C PRO A 68 -5.03 16.97 4.15
N SER A 69 -4.90 16.98 5.48
CA SER A 69 -3.83 17.70 6.17
C SER A 69 -2.50 16.94 6.20
N ILE A 70 -2.49 15.66 5.86
CA ILE A 70 -1.24 14.90 5.72
C ILE A 70 -0.43 15.48 4.56
N TYR A 71 0.82 15.82 4.85
CA TYR A 71 1.69 16.50 3.91
C TYR A 71 2.24 15.58 2.82
N ALA A 72 2.76 14.41 3.20
CA ALA A 72 3.44 13.51 2.27
C ALA A 72 3.34 12.04 2.71
N PHE A 73 3.68 11.12 1.80
CA PHE A 73 3.52 9.68 2.00
C PHE A 73 4.74 8.88 1.56
N VAL A 74 5.13 7.93 2.41
CA VAL A 74 6.12 6.89 2.08
C VAL A 74 5.40 5.56 1.95
N TYR A 75 5.20 5.09 0.72
CA TYR A 75 4.57 3.83 0.39
C TYR A 75 5.64 2.77 0.08
N ASN A 76 6.06 2.02 1.10
CA ASN A 76 7.06 0.97 0.94
C ASN A 76 6.42 -0.41 0.84
N ASP A 77 5.85 -0.69 -0.29
CA ASP A 77 5.33 -1.97 -0.77
C ASP A 77 5.18 -1.91 -2.28
N PHE A 78 4.88 -3.04 -2.91
CA PHE A 78 4.47 -3.05 -4.31
C PHE A 78 2.99 -2.71 -4.46
N LEU A 79 2.65 -1.91 -5.44
CA LEU A 79 1.26 -1.57 -5.72
C LEU A 79 0.59 -2.67 -6.54
N CYS A 80 -0.56 -3.13 -6.10
CA CYS A 80 -1.34 -4.17 -6.80
C CYS A 80 -2.84 -4.01 -6.55
N GLN A 81 -3.62 -4.64 -7.42
CA GLN A 81 -5.05 -4.82 -7.17
C GLN A 81 -5.27 -5.96 -6.17
N THR A 82 -6.01 -5.67 -5.10
CA THR A 82 -6.19 -6.62 -3.99
C THR A 82 -6.99 -7.86 -4.38
N GLN A 83 -7.93 -7.73 -5.32
CA GLN A 83 -8.70 -8.87 -5.83
C GLN A 83 -7.80 -9.90 -6.54
N GLU A 84 -6.84 -9.44 -7.35
CA GLU A 84 -5.90 -10.33 -8.04
C GLU A 84 -5.00 -11.04 -7.03
N ARG A 85 -4.44 -10.28 -6.09
CA ARG A 85 -3.61 -10.82 -5.00
C ARG A 85 -4.39 -11.82 -4.14
N ALA A 86 -5.62 -11.49 -3.74
CA ALA A 86 -6.44 -12.37 -2.90
C ALA A 86 -6.75 -13.69 -3.58
N ILE A 87 -7.09 -13.69 -4.87
CA ILE A 87 -7.39 -14.90 -5.63
C ILE A 87 -6.17 -15.83 -5.65
N VAL A 88 -4.98 -15.30 -5.90
CA VAL A 88 -3.74 -16.10 -5.95
C VAL A 88 -3.36 -16.64 -4.58
N MET A 89 -3.43 -15.78 -3.54
CA MET A 89 -2.98 -16.13 -2.20
C MET A 89 -3.91 -17.11 -1.46
N THR A 90 -5.16 -17.22 -1.90
CA THR A 90 -6.14 -18.13 -1.29
C THR A 90 -6.31 -19.45 -2.01
N LYS A 91 -5.58 -19.68 -3.12
CA LYS A 91 -5.65 -20.95 -3.85
C LYS A 91 -5.25 -22.16 -3.00
N PRO A 92 -5.96 -23.28 -3.15
CA PRO A 92 -5.50 -24.56 -2.60
C PRO A 92 -4.14 -24.93 -3.18
N THR A 93 -3.25 -25.43 -2.34
CA THR A 93 -1.99 -26.06 -2.75
C THR A 93 -2.18 -27.56 -2.90
N GLU A 94 -1.20 -28.27 -3.47
CA GLU A 94 -1.19 -29.75 -3.51
C GLU A 94 -1.31 -30.41 -2.11
N LYS A 95 -0.94 -29.67 -1.06
CA LYS A 95 -1.06 -30.08 0.35
C LYS A 95 -2.40 -29.71 1.00
N GLY A 96 -3.36 -29.25 0.21
CA GLY A 96 -4.67 -28.79 0.65
C GLY A 96 -4.78 -27.27 0.78
N TYR A 97 -5.98 -26.81 1.16
CA TYR A 97 -6.26 -25.40 1.34
C TYR A 97 -5.46 -24.83 2.50
N ARG A 98 -4.64 -23.84 2.18
CA ARG A 98 -4.01 -22.98 3.20
C ARG A 98 -4.44 -21.55 2.94
N PRO A 99 -5.38 -21.01 3.72
CA PRO A 99 -5.71 -19.60 3.59
C PRO A 99 -4.45 -18.77 3.83
N PHE A 100 -4.28 -17.71 3.07
CA PHE A 100 -3.26 -16.73 3.36
C PHE A 100 -3.50 -16.21 4.79
N PRO A 101 -2.51 -16.30 5.71
CA PRO A 101 -2.75 -16.09 7.14
C PRO A 101 -3.41 -14.77 7.50
N ASN A 102 -3.28 -13.77 6.63
CA ASN A 102 -3.79 -12.43 6.85
C ASN A 102 -4.89 -12.04 5.86
N SER A 103 -5.41 -12.96 5.06
CA SER A 103 -6.34 -12.64 3.96
C SER A 103 -7.62 -11.94 4.43
N ILE A 104 -8.18 -12.36 5.55
CA ILE A 104 -9.45 -11.81 6.06
C ILE A 104 -9.31 -10.35 6.55
N ARG A 105 -8.14 -9.93 7.01
CA ARG A 105 -7.95 -8.56 7.49
C ARG A 105 -7.91 -7.51 6.39
N HIS A 106 -7.64 -7.93 5.15
CA HIS A 106 -7.71 -7.05 3.97
C HIS A 106 -9.13 -6.85 3.46
N LEU A 107 -10.10 -7.59 3.99
CA LEU A 107 -11.46 -7.53 3.51
C LEU A 107 -12.15 -6.26 4.00
N ILE A 108 -12.65 -5.50 3.04
CA ILE A 108 -13.59 -4.41 3.26
C ILE A 108 -14.84 -4.78 2.46
N PRO A 109 -16.00 -5.00 3.12
CA PRO A 109 -17.22 -5.37 2.42
C PRO A 109 -17.60 -4.35 1.35
N GLY A 110 -17.82 -4.83 0.13
CA GLY A 110 -18.21 -3.98 -1.01
C GLY A 110 -17.08 -3.14 -1.64
N PHE A 111 -15.84 -3.23 -1.15
CA PHE A 111 -14.72 -2.39 -1.60
C PHE A 111 -14.52 -2.44 -3.12
N TRP A 112 -14.46 -3.63 -3.71
CA TRP A 112 -14.20 -3.81 -5.13
C TRP A 112 -15.36 -3.35 -6.06
N HIS A 113 -16.50 -3.00 -5.52
CA HIS A 113 -17.57 -2.38 -6.30
C HIS A 113 -17.30 -0.92 -6.66
N TYR A 114 -16.39 -0.26 -5.93
CA TYR A 114 -16.16 1.17 -6.05
C TYR A 114 -14.75 1.52 -6.48
N PHE A 115 -13.74 0.86 -5.90
CA PHE A 115 -12.32 1.15 -6.14
C PHE A 115 -11.42 -0.02 -5.71
N ASN A 116 -10.13 0.13 -6.01
CA ASN A 116 -9.07 -0.78 -5.56
C ASN A 116 -7.90 0.03 -4.97
N PHE A 117 -6.84 -0.63 -4.51
CA PHE A 117 -5.69 0.07 -3.91
C PHE A 117 -5.01 1.07 -4.84
N PRO A 118 -4.78 0.78 -6.13
CA PRO A 118 -4.25 1.79 -7.05
C PRO A 118 -5.07 3.08 -7.12
N ASP A 119 -6.41 2.98 -6.99
CA ASP A 119 -7.29 4.15 -6.98
C ASP A 119 -7.07 5.01 -5.74
N LEU A 120 -6.91 4.37 -4.56
CA LEU A 120 -6.64 5.09 -3.31
C LEU A 120 -5.27 5.79 -3.36
N VAL A 121 -4.25 5.12 -3.89
CA VAL A 121 -2.91 5.72 -4.05
C VAL A 121 -2.95 6.87 -5.06
N ALA A 122 -3.65 6.73 -6.16
CA ALA A 122 -3.86 7.80 -7.13
C ALA A 122 -4.57 9.02 -6.52
N ALA A 123 -5.52 8.79 -5.60
CA ALA A 123 -6.25 9.84 -4.89
C ALA A 123 -5.40 10.63 -3.87
N LEU A 124 -4.15 10.22 -3.60
CA LEU A 124 -3.21 10.99 -2.78
C LEU A 124 -2.68 12.24 -3.50
N ALA A 125 -2.76 12.28 -4.84
CA ALA A 125 -2.35 13.45 -5.62
C ALA A 125 -3.09 14.74 -5.16
N PRO A 126 -2.42 15.89 -5.15
CA PRO A 126 -1.07 16.19 -5.62
C PRO A 126 0.02 16.10 -4.53
N ARG A 127 -0.27 15.56 -3.35
CA ARG A 127 0.67 15.53 -2.21
C ARG A 127 1.89 14.66 -2.50
N PRO A 128 3.09 15.04 -2.03
CA PRO A 128 4.30 14.26 -2.29
C PRO A 128 4.17 12.79 -1.88
N LEU A 129 4.57 11.90 -2.77
CA LEU A 129 4.47 10.45 -2.60
C LEU A 129 5.72 9.77 -3.16
N ILE A 130 6.32 8.87 -2.37
CA ILE A 130 7.31 7.92 -2.86
C ILE A 130 6.78 6.48 -2.76
N LEU A 131 6.83 5.73 -3.87
CA LEU A 131 6.62 4.28 -3.91
C LEU A 131 7.98 3.59 -4.15
N THR A 132 8.30 2.58 -3.35
CA THR A 132 9.67 2.04 -3.34
C THR A 132 9.81 0.61 -3.84
N GLU A 133 8.73 -0.09 -4.11
CA GLU A 133 8.77 -1.49 -4.55
C GLU A 133 7.98 -1.76 -5.85
N GLY A 134 7.60 -0.70 -6.57
CA GLY A 134 6.97 -0.80 -7.88
C GLY A 134 5.61 -1.49 -7.89
N GLY A 135 5.43 -2.42 -8.80
CA GLY A 135 4.17 -3.10 -9.10
C GLY A 135 3.97 -3.25 -10.61
N LEU A 136 2.75 -3.54 -11.06
CA LEU A 136 2.41 -3.51 -12.47
C LEU A 136 2.39 -2.09 -13.01
N ASP A 137 3.01 -1.88 -14.17
CA ASP A 137 3.01 -0.56 -14.82
C ASP A 137 1.59 -0.04 -15.09
N ARG A 138 0.63 -0.91 -15.36
CA ARG A 138 -0.80 -0.57 -15.45
C ARG A 138 -1.31 0.23 -14.24
N ASP A 139 -0.97 -0.24 -13.03
CA ASP A 139 -1.42 0.36 -11.77
C ASP A 139 -0.60 1.61 -11.42
N LEU A 140 0.68 1.58 -11.72
CA LEU A 140 1.58 2.73 -11.54
C LEU A 140 1.27 3.87 -12.50
N GLU A 141 0.88 3.58 -13.74
CA GLU A 141 0.44 4.59 -14.72
C GLU A 141 -0.84 5.31 -14.28
N LEU A 142 -1.76 4.62 -13.60
CA LEU A 142 -2.93 5.26 -13.00
C LEU A 142 -2.50 6.34 -12.00
N VAL A 143 -1.53 6.03 -11.14
CA VAL A 143 -0.98 6.98 -10.16
C VAL A 143 -0.30 8.14 -10.89
N ARG A 144 0.63 7.88 -11.84
CA ARG A 144 1.30 8.93 -12.61
C ARG A 144 0.32 9.85 -13.32
N LYS A 145 -0.73 9.27 -13.90
CA LYS A 145 -1.79 10.03 -14.58
C LYS A 145 -2.53 10.96 -13.62
N ALA A 146 -2.86 10.50 -12.40
CA ALA A 146 -3.51 11.35 -11.40
C ALA A 146 -2.64 12.54 -11.01
N TYR A 147 -1.34 12.32 -10.78
CA TYR A 147 -0.38 13.39 -10.48
C TYR A 147 -0.20 14.36 -11.65
N SER A 148 -0.14 13.86 -12.87
CA SER A 148 -0.11 14.71 -14.07
C SER A 148 -1.37 15.55 -14.22
N LEU A 149 -2.55 14.97 -14.02
CA LEU A 149 -3.83 15.69 -14.09
C LEU A 149 -3.99 16.72 -12.97
N SER A 150 -3.38 16.51 -11.82
CA SER A 150 -3.38 17.48 -10.73
C SER A 150 -2.40 18.65 -10.95
N GLY A 151 -1.60 18.60 -12.02
CA GLY A 151 -0.60 19.61 -12.36
C GLY A 151 0.72 19.47 -11.61
N HIS A 152 0.93 18.36 -10.89
CA HIS A 152 2.11 18.12 -10.06
C HIS A 152 2.75 16.74 -10.33
N PRO A 153 3.15 16.43 -11.58
CA PRO A 153 3.78 15.16 -11.91
C PRO A 153 5.09 14.91 -11.17
N GLU A 154 5.77 15.96 -10.74
CA GLU A 154 7.01 15.91 -9.96
C GLU A 154 6.82 15.41 -8.53
N ASN A 155 5.60 15.44 -8.01
CA ASN A 155 5.30 15.07 -6.64
C ASN A 155 5.16 13.55 -6.44
N VAL A 156 5.34 12.72 -7.47
CA VAL A 156 5.35 11.27 -7.35
C VAL A 156 6.67 10.68 -7.82
N GLU A 157 7.34 9.98 -6.92
CA GLU A 157 8.57 9.22 -7.21
C GLU A 157 8.28 7.73 -7.09
N ILE A 158 8.69 6.94 -8.11
CA ILE A 158 8.41 5.50 -8.16
C ILE A 158 9.70 4.75 -8.44
N HIS A 159 10.08 3.88 -7.50
CA HIS A 159 11.17 2.93 -7.64
C HIS A 159 10.63 1.51 -7.79
N HIS A 160 11.32 0.72 -8.57
CA HIS A 160 11.11 -0.72 -8.67
C HIS A 160 12.16 -1.47 -7.84
N TYR A 161 11.90 -2.74 -7.58
CA TYR A 161 12.97 -3.64 -7.13
C TYR A 161 14.15 -3.58 -8.10
N GLU A 162 15.38 -3.73 -7.61
CA GLU A 162 16.59 -3.68 -8.44
C GLU A 162 16.49 -4.63 -9.64
N LYS A 163 15.98 -5.85 -9.42
CA LYS A 163 15.73 -6.85 -10.48
C LYS A 163 14.85 -6.33 -11.62
N TYR A 164 13.96 -5.39 -11.35
CA TYR A 164 13.00 -4.82 -12.29
C TYR A 164 13.22 -3.31 -12.54
N ALA A 165 14.39 -2.80 -12.17
CA ALA A 165 14.74 -1.39 -12.41
C ALA A 165 14.81 -1.09 -13.92
N ASP A 166 15.39 -2.01 -14.71
CA ASP A 166 15.35 -1.93 -16.17
C ASP A 166 13.94 -2.27 -16.69
N PRO A 167 13.28 -1.34 -17.41
CA PRO A 167 11.99 -1.61 -18.03
C PRO A 167 11.94 -2.85 -18.93
N ALA A 168 13.07 -3.19 -19.58
CA ALA A 168 13.14 -4.37 -20.45
C ALA A 168 12.97 -5.71 -19.69
N LEU A 169 13.18 -5.70 -18.37
CA LEU A 169 13.03 -6.87 -17.49
C LEU A 169 11.66 -6.97 -16.83
N ARG A 170 10.80 -5.97 -17.05
CA ARG A 170 9.46 -5.91 -16.46
C ARG A 170 8.40 -6.58 -17.32
N HIS A 171 7.41 -7.13 -16.66
CA HIS A 171 6.20 -7.62 -17.32
C HIS A 171 5.20 -6.46 -17.46
N PHE A 172 4.78 -6.22 -18.70
CA PHE A 172 3.78 -5.20 -19.04
C PHE A 172 2.48 -5.92 -19.43
N VAL A 173 1.68 -6.27 -18.44
CA VAL A 173 0.40 -6.94 -18.65
C VAL A 173 -0.74 -6.06 -18.14
N SER A 174 -1.80 -5.97 -18.94
CA SER A 174 -3.02 -5.25 -18.55
C SER A 174 -3.98 -6.15 -17.76
N VAL A 175 -3.97 -7.44 -18.06
CA VAL A 175 -4.80 -8.46 -17.39
C VAL A 175 -3.90 -9.65 -17.06
N LEU A 176 -3.89 -10.05 -15.79
CA LEU A 176 -3.15 -11.22 -15.36
C LEU A 176 -3.83 -12.50 -15.85
N PRO A 177 -3.04 -13.51 -16.28
CA PRO A 177 -3.58 -14.81 -16.63
C PRO A 177 -4.31 -15.47 -15.43
N GLU A 178 -5.33 -16.25 -15.74
CA GLU A 178 -5.96 -17.10 -14.72
C GLU A 178 -5.01 -18.24 -14.31
N GLY A 179 -5.22 -18.74 -13.10
CA GLY A 179 -4.52 -19.96 -12.67
C GLY A 179 -3.12 -19.77 -12.13
N LEU A 180 -2.61 -18.54 -12.02
CA LEU A 180 -1.28 -18.27 -11.49
C LEU A 180 -1.07 -18.88 -10.11
N ASP A 181 0.09 -19.48 -9.89
CA ASP A 181 0.62 -19.75 -8.56
C ASP A 181 1.25 -18.46 -7.98
N ARG A 182 1.61 -18.53 -6.68
CA ARG A 182 2.16 -17.38 -5.97
C ARG A 182 3.45 -16.83 -6.58
N ASP A 183 4.36 -17.71 -6.95
CA ASP A 183 5.69 -17.29 -7.40
C ASP A 183 5.61 -16.69 -8.81
N THR A 184 4.82 -17.30 -9.67
CA THR A 184 4.50 -16.76 -11.00
C THR A 184 3.76 -15.42 -10.90
N TYR A 185 2.80 -15.30 -9.98
CA TYR A 185 2.13 -14.02 -9.71
C TYR A 185 3.13 -12.93 -9.34
N PHE A 186 4.02 -13.17 -8.37
CA PHE A 186 5.02 -12.17 -7.99
C PHE A 186 5.93 -11.78 -9.15
N GLN A 187 6.35 -12.74 -9.97
CA GLN A 187 7.11 -12.43 -11.19
C GLN A 187 6.32 -11.53 -12.13
N MET A 188 5.06 -11.89 -12.41
CA MET A 188 4.19 -11.15 -13.33
C MET A 188 3.87 -9.74 -12.86
N VAL A 189 3.80 -9.51 -11.55
CA VAL A 189 3.58 -8.17 -10.97
C VAL A 189 4.87 -7.43 -10.62
N ASN A 190 6.00 -7.90 -11.14
CA ASN A 190 7.33 -7.29 -10.97
C ASN A 190 7.79 -7.18 -9.51
N VAL A 191 7.49 -8.21 -8.70
CA VAL A 191 7.87 -8.29 -7.29
C VAL A 191 9.04 -9.21 -7.08
N ASP A 192 10.02 -8.76 -6.33
CA ASP A 192 11.10 -9.57 -5.79
C ASP A 192 10.90 -9.78 -4.29
N GLY A 193 10.17 -10.86 -3.95
CA GLY A 193 9.81 -11.16 -2.57
C GLY A 193 10.99 -11.43 -1.63
N THR A 194 12.19 -11.68 -2.16
CA THR A 194 13.41 -11.84 -1.37
C THR A 194 14.00 -10.52 -0.92
N ASN A 195 13.66 -9.44 -1.62
CA ASN A 195 14.12 -8.07 -1.39
C ASN A 195 13.01 -7.16 -0.81
N HIS A 196 12.05 -7.74 -0.11
CA HIS A 196 10.99 -6.99 0.57
C HIS A 196 11.46 -6.52 1.95
N TYR A 197 11.96 -5.29 2.00
CA TYR A 197 12.43 -4.61 3.20
C TYR A 197 12.24 -3.09 3.07
N PHE A 198 12.35 -2.36 4.19
CA PHE A 198 12.19 -0.90 4.17
C PHE A 198 13.37 -0.24 3.42
N LYS A 199 13.07 0.47 2.33
CA LYS A 199 14.05 1.02 1.37
C LYS A 199 14.66 2.34 1.84
N ASN A 200 15.46 2.27 2.90
CA ASN A 200 16.09 3.45 3.50
C ASN A 200 16.86 4.30 2.49
N GLU A 201 17.54 3.66 1.54
CA GLU A 201 18.37 4.29 0.52
C GLU A 201 17.62 5.25 -0.41
N PHE A 202 16.36 4.94 -0.71
CA PHE A 202 15.49 5.82 -1.50
C PHE A 202 14.77 6.81 -0.61
N ILE A 203 14.22 6.33 0.49
CA ILE A 203 13.32 7.09 1.37
C ILE A 203 14.06 8.26 2.02
N PHE A 204 15.26 8.04 2.60
CA PHE A 204 15.98 9.14 3.24
C PHE A 204 16.45 10.18 2.23
N LYS A 205 16.90 9.77 1.05
CA LYS A 205 17.26 10.70 0.00
C LYS A 205 16.07 11.54 -0.45
N TRP A 206 14.90 10.93 -0.59
CA TRP A 206 13.67 11.63 -0.95
C TRP A 206 13.22 12.59 0.15
N LEU A 207 13.29 12.18 1.42
CA LEU A 207 12.98 13.03 2.57
C LEU A 207 13.93 14.23 2.64
N ASP A 208 15.23 14.03 2.44
CA ASP A 208 16.20 15.12 2.41
C ASP A 208 15.87 16.14 1.33
N GLN A 209 15.51 15.69 0.12
CA GLN A 209 15.08 16.59 -0.96
C GLN A 209 13.80 17.33 -0.58
N LEU A 210 12.80 16.63 -0.03
CA LEU A 210 11.53 17.21 0.38
C LEU A 210 11.68 18.31 1.45
N PHE A 211 12.76 18.25 2.26
CA PHE A 211 13.05 19.23 3.30
C PHE A 211 14.04 20.33 2.85
N LEU A 212 14.79 20.12 1.77
CA LEU A 212 15.69 21.14 1.23
C LEU A 212 14.95 22.26 0.49
N ASP A 213 13.75 22.00 0.03
CA ASP A 213 12.88 22.97 -0.64
C ASP A 213 12.08 23.85 0.35
N LEU A 214 12.52 23.87 1.63
CA LEU A 214 11.95 24.62 2.74
C LEU A 214 12.87 25.73 3.22
#